data_b19627b49f402ce5b56497f26830271a
#
_entry.id   b19627b49f402ce5b56497f26830271a
#
_cell.length_a   1.000
_cell.length_b   1.000
_cell.length_c   1.000
_cell.angle_alpha   90.00
_cell.angle_beta   90.00
_cell.angle_gamma   90.00
#
_symmetry.space_group_name_H-M   'P 1'
#
loop_
_entity.id
_entity.type
_entity.pdbx_description
1 polymer ?
#
loop_
_entity_poly.entity_id
_entity_poly.type
_entity_poly.pdbx_seq_one_letter_code
_entity_poly.pdbx_strand_id
1 'polypeptide(L)'
;KVPFLWRFHRVHHIDPDMDMTTALRFHAVDMLVSLPFRVAQVVLSGADVRILMAHRRFFEASVLFHHSNLALPGRWDENLSLILTTPKMHGVHHSKVWDEMNSNWTSGLSLWDRLHGTLRRKPQDIIDIGVADRASLADLSLGNSLTAPFRRTPQPLPPGNISLR
;
A
#
# COMPACT_ATOMS: atom_id res chain seq x y z
N LYS A 1 -3.70 3.13 -13.08
CA LYS A 1 -3.91 1.75 -12.60
C LYS A 1 -3.57 0.80 -13.72
N VAL A 2 -2.48 0.05 -13.56
CA VAL A 2 -1.98 -0.86 -14.59
C VAL A 2 -2.26 -2.30 -14.11
N PRO A 3 -3.23 -3.03 -14.73
CA PRO A 3 -3.61 -4.37 -14.26
C PRO A 3 -2.44 -5.36 -14.18
N PHE A 4 -1.48 -5.21 -15.07
CA PHE A 4 -0.27 -6.03 -15.05
C PHE A 4 0.55 -5.84 -13.77
N LEU A 5 0.76 -4.59 -13.33
CA LEU A 5 1.51 -4.28 -12.11
C LEU A 5 0.73 -4.71 -10.87
N TRP A 6 -0.58 -4.57 -10.88
CA TRP A 6 -1.43 -5.01 -9.78
C TRP A 6 -1.24 -6.50 -9.44
N ARG A 7 -0.99 -7.36 -10.42
CA ARG A 7 -0.75 -8.78 -10.17
C ARG A 7 0.37 -9.03 -9.15
N PHE A 8 1.43 -8.23 -9.23
CA PHE A 8 2.60 -8.36 -8.35
C PHE A 8 2.35 -7.66 -7.02
N HIS A 9 1.76 -6.47 -7.05
CA HIS A 9 1.43 -5.70 -5.85
C HIS A 9 0.32 -6.34 -5.01
N ARG A 10 -0.58 -7.09 -5.63
CA ARG A 10 -1.60 -7.87 -4.94
C ARG A 10 -1.01 -8.84 -3.90
N VAL A 11 0.19 -9.36 -4.10
CA VAL A 11 0.87 -10.22 -3.13
C VAL A 11 1.08 -9.50 -1.79
N HIS A 12 1.27 -8.19 -1.84
CA HIS A 12 1.36 -7.32 -0.68
C HIS A 12 -0.03 -7.11 -0.01
N HIS A 13 -1.08 -6.95 -0.79
CA HIS A 13 -2.45 -6.71 -0.29
C HIS A 13 -3.19 -7.96 0.18
N ILE A 14 -2.69 -9.17 -0.09
CA ILE A 14 -3.41 -10.41 0.21
C ILE A 14 -3.49 -10.72 1.71
N ASP A 15 -2.67 -10.06 2.52
CA ASP A 15 -2.61 -10.24 3.96
C ASP A 15 -3.88 -9.69 4.63
N PRO A 16 -4.69 -10.51 5.32
CA PRO A 16 -5.89 -10.05 6.00
C PRO A 16 -5.61 -9.36 7.33
N ASP A 17 -4.41 -9.58 7.88
CA ASP A 17 -3.98 -9.06 9.18
C ASP A 17 -2.77 -8.14 8.99
N MET A 18 -3.01 -6.98 8.38
CA MET A 18 -1.94 -6.02 8.09
C MET A 18 -1.13 -5.67 9.35
N ASP A 19 0.17 -5.97 9.30
CA ASP A 19 1.14 -5.59 10.33
C ASP A 19 2.49 -5.19 9.71
N MET A 20 3.50 -4.91 10.55
CA MET A 20 4.83 -4.52 10.07
C MET A 20 5.49 -5.57 9.17
N THR A 21 5.13 -6.86 9.26
CA THR A 21 5.67 -7.89 8.36
C THR A 21 5.07 -7.82 6.97
N THR A 22 3.84 -7.29 6.83
CA THR A 22 3.23 -6.99 5.54
C THR A 22 4.08 -6.00 4.75
N ALA A 23 4.78 -5.08 5.42
CA ALA A 23 5.73 -4.15 4.81
C ALA A 23 6.89 -4.85 4.06
N LEU A 24 7.18 -6.10 4.38
CA LEU A 24 8.22 -6.91 3.75
C LEU A 24 7.68 -7.83 2.65
N ARG A 25 6.37 -7.91 2.49
CA ARG A 25 5.68 -8.79 1.55
C ARG A 25 5.55 -8.14 0.18
N PHE A 26 6.66 -7.99 -0.54
CA PHE A 26 6.66 -7.53 -1.93
C PHE A 26 7.16 -8.61 -2.87
N HIS A 27 6.53 -8.72 -4.03
CA HIS A 27 7.05 -9.58 -5.09
C HIS A 27 8.30 -8.96 -5.72
N ALA A 28 9.33 -9.77 -6.00
CA ALA A 28 10.59 -9.29 -6.57
C ALA A 28 10.40 -8.49 -7.87
N VAL A 29 9.44 -8.87 -8.71
CA VAL A 29 9.12 -8.15 -9.96
C VAL A 29 8.59 -6.75 -9.67
N ASP A 30 7.77 -6.55 -8.63
CA ASP A 30 7.28 -5.23 -8.24
C ASP A 30 8.46 -4.30 -7.88
N MET A 31 9.42 -4.83 -7.13
CA MET A 31 10.65 -4.11 -6.78
C MET A 31 11.50 -3.80 -8.03
N LEU A 32 11.67 -4.76 -8.94
CA LEU A 32 12.45 -4.58 -10.17
C LEU A 32 11.82 -3.55 -11.10
N VAL A 33 10.50 -3.54 -11.26
CA VAL A 33 9.81 -2.55 -12.09
C VAL A 33 9.96 -1.12 -11.53
N SER A 34 10.04 -0.96 -10.21
CA SER A 34 10.26 0.35 -9.59
C SER A 34 11.71 0.85 -9.70
N LEU A 35 12.68 -0.03 -9.97
CA LEU A 35 14.11 0.29 -9.94
C LEU A 35 14.52 1.37 -10.94
N PRO A 36 14.13 1.33 -12.23
CA PRO A 36 14.50 2.39 -13.19
C PRO A 36 14.02 3.77 -12.75
N PHE A 37 12.81 3.84 -12.19
CA PHE A 37 12.26 5.10 -11.67
C PHE A 37 13.09 5.61 -10.48
N ARG A 38 13.46 4.75 -9.55
CA ARG A 38 14.32 5.10 -8.40
C ARG A 38 15.69 5.56 -8.84
N VAL A 39 16.30 4.88 -9.80
CA VAL A 39 17.59 5.27 -10.39
C VAL A 39 17.47 6.66 -11.04
N ALA A 40 16.43 6.89 -11.84
CA ALA A 40 16.20 8.18 -12.46
C ALA A 40 16.03 9.30 -11.41
N GLN A 41 15.30 9.08 -10.33
CA GLN A 41 15.17 10.04 -9.23
C GLN A 41 16.54 10.41 -8.61
N VAL A 42 17.38 9.41 -8.36
CA VAL A 42 18.72 9.64 -7.80
C VAL A 42 19.59 10.45 -8.77
N VAL A 43 19.63 10.04 -10.03
CA VAL A 43 20.44 10.71 -11.06
C VAL A 43 19.97 12.14 -11.30
N LEU A 44 18.65 12.35 -11.43
CA LEU A 44 18.10 13.68 -11.72
C LEU A 44 18.17 14.62 -10.50
N SER A 45 18.09 14.11 -9.29
CA SER A 45 18.19 14.92 -8.08
C SER A 45 19.62 15.41 -7.80
N GLY A 46 20.64 14.70 -8.28
CA GLY A 46 22.03 14.98 -7.94
C GLY A 46 22.33 14.91 -6.44
N ALA A 47 21.47 14.20 -5.67
CA ALA A 47 21.56 14.19 -4.22
C ALA A 47 22.83 13.48 -3.73
N ASP A 48 23.47 14.07 -2.73
CA ASP A 48 24.60 13.47 -2.02
C ASP A 48 24.17 12.15 -1.34
N VAL A 49 25.12 11.22 -1.20
CA VAL A 49 24.88 9.90 -0.59
C VAL A 49 24.29 10.00 0.83
N ARG A 50 24.66 11.02 1.59
CA ARG A 50 24.13 11.22 2.95
C ARG A 50 22.66 11.58 2.92
N ILE A 51 22.24 12.42 1.95
CA ILE A 51 20.83 12.78 1.73
C ILE A 51 20.06 11.55 1.31
N LEU A 52 20.59 10.76 0.38
CA LEU A 52 19.96 9.51 -0.06
C LEU A 52 19.79 8.51 1.08
N MET A 53 20.80 8.38 1.95
CA MET A 53 20.71 7.50 3.13
C MET A 53 19.69 8.01 4.14
N ALA A 54 19.63 9.32 4.39
CA ALA A 54 18.63 9.91 5.28
C ALA A 54 17.21 9.70 4.73
N HIS A 55 17.01 9.97 3.44
CA HIS A 55 15.73 9.72 2.76
C HIS A 55 15.32 8.24 2.85
N ARG A 56 16.25 7.32 2.60
CA ARG A 56 15.99 5.90 2.68
C ARG A 56 15.54 5.48 4.08
N ARG A 57 16.24 5.91 5.13
CA ARG A 57 15.87 5.63 6.52
C ARG A 57 14.50 6.19 6.87
N PHE A 58 14.22 7.43 6.45
CA PHE A 58 12.91 8.04 6.64
C PHE A 58 11.82 7.22 5.93
N PHE A 59 12.06 6.82 4.69
CA PHE A 59 11.12 6.03 3.91
C PHE A 59 10.86 4.67 4.56
N GLU A 60 11.90 3.94 4.94
CA GLU A 60 11.79 2.62 5.60
C GLU A 60 11.04 2.72 6.94
N ALA A 61 11.37 3.73 7.75
CA ALA A 61 10.66 3.98 9.01
C ALA A 61 9.19 4.31 8.78
N SER A 62 8.88 5.11 7.76
CA SER A 62 7.50 5.45 7.38
C SER A 62 6.73 4.21 6.91
N VAL A 63 7.36 3.35 6.12
CA VAL A 63 6.75 2.10 5.63
C VAL A 63 6.42 1.16 6.80
N LEU A 64 7.34 0.96 7.73
CA LEU A 64 7.10 0.15 8.93
C LEU A 64 6.03 0.76 9.82
N PHE A 65 6.04 2.09 9.98
CA PHE A 65 5.05 2.79 10.78
C PHE A 65 3.64 2.63 10.23
N HIS A 66 3.41 2.94 8.95
CA HIS A 66 2.06 2.91 8.41
C HIS A 66 1.51 1.48 8.18
N HIS A 67 2.38 0.46 8.14
CA HIS A 67 1.95 -0.94 8.16
C HIS A 67 1.76 -1.47 9.59
N SER A 68 2.18 -0.73 10.62
CA SER A 68 1.97 -1.21 11.98
C SER A 68 0.48 -1.27 12.33
N ASN A 69 0.12 -2.14 13.25
CA ASN A 69 -1.21 -2.22 13.84
C ASN A 69 -1.40 -1.24 15.00
N LEU A 70 -0.64 -0.15 15.00
CA LEU A 70 -0.72 0.88 16.03
C LEU A 70 -2.03 1.67 15.91
N ALA A 71 -2.88 1.56 16.92
CA ALA A 71 -4.09 2.35 17.03
C ALA A 71 -3.77 3.72 17.65
N LEU A 72 -3.67 4.75 16.82
CA LEU A 72 -3.50 6.12 17.30
C LEU A 72 -4.84 6.67 17.81
N PRO A 73 -4.85 7.38 18.96
CA PRO A 73 -6.05 8.11 19.39
C PRO A 73 -6.53 9.08 18.31
N GLY A 74 -7.85 9.23 18.12
CA GLY A 74 -8.44 9.91 16.97
C GLY A 74 -7.81 11.26 16.61
N ARG A 75 -7.61 12.16 17.60
CA ARG A 75 -6.97 13.47 17.35
C ARG A 75 -5.52 13.38 16.92
N TRP A 76 -4.79 12.38 17.40
CA TRP A 76 -3.40 12.15 16.98
C TRP A 76 -3.35 11.60 15.56
N ASP A 77 -4.23 10.67 15.21
CA ASP A 77 -4.32 10.16 13.84
C ASP A 77 -4.70 11.28 12.86
N GLU A 78 -5.72 12.10 13.20
CA GLU A 78 -6.15 13.23 12.39
C GLU A 78 -5.01 14.25 12.14
N ASN A 79 -4.32 14.67 13.20
CA ASN A 79 -3.24 15.64 13.10
C ASN A 79 -2.03 15.08 12.35
N LEU A 80 -1.61 13.86 12.67
CA LEU A 80 -0.46 13.23 12.03
C LEU A 80 -0.72 12.96 10.55
N SER A 81 -1.96 12.57 10.20
CA SER A 81 -2.37 12.35 8.82
C SER A 81 -2.33 13.61 7.94
N LEU A 82 -2.16 14.79 8.55
CA LEU A 82 -1.90 16.02 7.79
C LEU A 82 -0.52 16.02 7.14
N ILE A 83 0.43 15.31 7.71
CA ILE A 83 1.84 15.32 7.29
C ILE A 83 2.29 13.96 6.81
N LEU A 84 1.95 12.90 7.55
CA LEU A 84 2.41 11.54 7.29
C LEU A 84 1.23 10.59 7.00
N THR A 85 1.51 9.56 6.23
CA THR A 85 0.60 8.43 6.08
C THR A 85 0.56 7.65 7.40
N THR A 86 -0.62 7.61 8.03
CA THR A 86 -0.83 6.89 9.29
C THR A 86 -1.22 5.43 9.04
N PRO A 87 -1.14 4.55 10.07
CA PRO A 87 -1.63 3.17 9.95
C PRO A 87 -3.09 3.09 9.50
N LYS A 88 -3.95 3.95 10.02
CA LYS A 88 -5.36 4.02 9.62
C LYS A 88 -5.52 4.42 8.15
N MET A 89 -4.77 5.42 7.67
CA MET A 89 -4.79 5.82 6.26
C MET A 89 -4.34 4.69 5.35
N HIS A 90 -3.27 4.00 5.71
CA HIS A 90 -2.74 2.90 4.92
C HIS A 90 -3.64 1.67 4.98
N GLY A 91 -4.30 1.43 6.11
CA GLY A 91 -5.37 0.43 6.22
C GLY A 91 -6.50 0.66 5.21
N VAL A 92 -6.88 1.92 4.94
CA VAL A 92 -7.84 2.24 3.86
C VAL A 92 -7.29 1.82 2.49
N HIS A 93 -5.98 2.01 2.23
CA HIS A 93 -5.33 1.52 1.01
C HIS A 93 -5.35 -0.02 0.91
N HIS A 94 -5.25 -0.72 2.03
CA HIS A 94 -5.34 -2.18 2.11
C HIS A 94 -6.78 -2.72 2.21
N SER A 95 -7.80 -1.87 2.08
CA SER A 95 -9.20 -2.28 2.13
C SER A 95 -9.60 -3.17 0.95
N LYS A 96 -10.52 -4.11 1.18
CA LYS A 96 -11.18 -4.89 0.12
C LYS A 96 -12.07 -4.06 -0.80
N VAL A 97 -12.42 -2.83 -0.39
CA VAL A 97 -13.25 -1.95 -1.19
C VAL A 97 -12.39 -1.28 -2.27
N TRP A 98 -12.75 -1.49 -3.53
CA TRP A 98 -11.97 -1.04 -4.69
C TRP A 98 -11.59 0.44 -4.65
N ASP A 99 -12.53 1.33 -4.37
CA ASP A 99 -12.27 2.77 -4.34
C ASP A 99 -11.37 3.19 -3.17
N GLU A 100 -11.39 2.44 -2.07
CA GLU A 100 -10.53 2.66 -0.92
C GLU A 100 -9.10 2.18 -1.20
N MET A 101 -8.97 0.97 -1.71
CA MET A 101 -7.70 0.40 -2.14
C MET A 101 -6.98 1.29 -3.16
N ASN A 102 -7.74 2.06 -3.94
CA ASN A 102 -7.20 3.00 -4.92
C ASN A 102 -6.99 4.42 -4.38
N SER A 103 -6.76 4.56 -3.09
CA SER A 103 -6.45 5.81 -2.39
C SER A 103 -5.19 5.66 -1.54
N ASN A 104 -4.70 6.75 -0.96
CA ASN A 104 -3.60 6.79 0.01
C ASN A 104 -2.35 6.00 -0.46
N TRP A 105 -1.87 6.31 -1.66
CA TRP A 105 -0.74 5.64 -2.30
C TRP A 105 0.61 5.94 -1.68
N THR A 106 0.68 6.99 -0.88
CA THR A 106 1.95 7.51 -0.39
C THR A 106 2.49 6.70 0.78
N SER A 107 3.75 6.34 0.70
CA SER A 107 4.47 5.63 1.78
C SER A 107 5.22 6.56 2.75
N GLY A 108 4.88 7.83 2.83
CA GLY A 108 5.56 8.80 3.70
C GLY A 108 4.74 10.04 3.92
N LEU A 109 5.03 11.10 3.15
CA LEU A 109 4.33 12.37 3.29
C LEU A 109 2.97 12.34 2.60
N SER A 110 1.89 12.48 3.35
CA SER A 110 0.50 12.52 2.85
C SER A 110 0.21 13.69 1.89
N LEU A 111 1.14 14.64 1.79
CA LEU A 111 1.08 15.75 0.84
C LEU A 111 0.89 15.27 -0.60
N TRP A 112 1.55 14.19 -0.98
CA TRP A 112 1.47 13.68 -2.35
C TRP A 112 0.07 13.16 -2.68
N ASP A 113 -0.59 12.47 -1.74
CA ASP A 113 -1.97 12.04 -1.94
C ASP A 113 -2.93 13.22 -2.07
N ARG A 114 -2.66 14.34 -1.38
CA ARG A 114 -3.45 15.57 -1.55
C ARG A 114 -3.27 16.16 -2.93
N LEU A 115 -2.01 16.29 -3.39
CA LEU A 115 -1.71 16.87 -4.69
C LEU A 115 -2.29 16.04 -5.84
N HIS A 116 -2.36 14.72 -5.68
CA HIS A 116 -2.94 13.81 -6.69
C HIS A 116 -4.44 13.54 -6.51
N GLY A 117 -5.07 14.10 -5.48
CA GLY A 117 -6.49 13.88 -5.20
C GLY A 117 -6.81 12.44 -4.77
N THR A 118 -5.82 11.72 -4.24
CA THR A 118 -5.94 10.34 -3.78
C THR A 118 -6.06 10.22 -2.26
N LEU A 119 -5.98 11.33 -1.53
CA LEU A 119 -6.15 11.34 -0.08
C LEU A 119 -7.57 10.93 0.28
N ARG A 120 -7.70 9.86 1.04
CA ARG A 120 -8.97 9.40 1.59
C ARG A 120 -8.85 9.16 3.08
N ARG A 121 -9.69 9.82 3.85
CA ARG A 121 -9.83 9.59 5.28
C ARG A 121 -11.15 8.90 5.54
N LYS A 122 -11.14 7.90 6.40
CA LYS A 122 -12.36 7.23 6.86
C LYS A 122 -12.57 7.50 8.35
N PRO A 123 -13.77 7.88 8.75
CA PRO A 123 -14.15 7.97 10.16
C PRO A 123 -14.32 6.58 10.81
N GLN A 124 -14.51 5.53 10.01
CA GLN A 124 -14.73 4.18 10.50
C GLN A 124 -13.48 3.60 11.15
N ASP A 125 -13.68 3.01 12.32
CA ASP A 125 -12.58 2.36 13.06
C ASP A 125 -12.31 0.94 12.57
N ILE A 126 -13.23 0.34 11.81
CA ILE A 126 -13.08 -1.00 11.25
C ILE A 126 -12.91 -0.89 9.73
N ILE A 127 -11.79 -1.37 9.24
CA ILE A 127 -11.46 -1.47 7.82
C ILE A 127 -11.32 -2.95 7.51
N ASP A 128 -12.05 -3.45 6.51
CA ASP A 128 -11.94 -4.83 6.06
C ASP A 128 -10.71 -4.96 5.16
N ILE A 129 -9.61 -5.43 5.75
CA ILE A 129 -8.27 -5.53 5.13
C ILE A 129 -8.20 -6.77 4.23
N GLY A 130 -7.45 -6.65 3.14
CA GLY A 130 -7.14 -7.74 2.22
C GLY A 130 -7.57 -7.47 0.79
N VAL A 131 -7.86 -8.54 0.06
CA VAL A 131 -8.34 -8.48 -1.33
C VAL A 131 -9.77 -8.99 -1.43
N ALA A 132 -10.56 -8.41 -2.33
CA ALA A 132 -11.98 -8.74 -2.51
C ALA A 132 -12.22 -10.13 -3.12
N ASP A 133 -11.22 -10.71 -3.77
CA ASP A 133 -11.30 -12.06 -4.30
C ASP A 133 -11.09 -13.10 -3.20
N ARG A 134 -11.40 -14.37 -3.53
CA ARG A 134 -11.30 -15.49 -2.58
C ARG A 134 -9.83 -15.85 -2.29
N ALA A 135 -9.14 -14.99 -1.57
CA ALA A 135 -7.83 -15.33 -1.02
C ALA A 135 -7.99 -16.29 0.17
N SER A 136 -7.11 -17.27 0.23
CA SER A 136 -7.03 -18.23 1.33
C SER A 136 -5.75 -18.05 2.14
N LEU A 137 -5.71 -18.56 3.36
CA LEU A 137 -4.48 -18.54 4.17
C LEU A 137 -3.32 -19.29 3.46
N ALA A 138 -3.63 -20.27 2.61
CA ALA A 138 -2.62 -20.96 1.82
C ALA A 138 -1.90 -20.02 0.82
N ASP A 139 -2.58 -18.96 0.37
CA ASP A 139 -2.00 -17.99 -0.55
C ASP A 139 -0.92 -17.11 0.11
N LEU A 140 -0.87 -17.09 1.45
CA LEU A 140 0.16 -16.39 2.22
C LEU A 140 1.51 -17.13 2.24
N SER A 141 1.55 -18.40 1.82
CA SER A 141 2.80 -19.16 1.78
C SER A 141 3.78 -18.55 0.76
N LEU A 142 5.08 -18.65 1.03
CA LEU A 142 6.12 -18.12 0.15
C LEU A 142 5.98 -18.65 -1.29
N GLY A 143 5.78 -19.98 -1.46
CA GLY A 143 5.63 -20.59 -2.78
C GLY A 143 4.42 -20.04 -3.55
N ASN A 144 3.29 -19.87 -2.88
CA ASN A 144 2.10 -19.28 -3.50
C ASN A 144 2.30 -17.78 -3.80
N SER A 145 2.90 -17.03 -2.90
CA SER A 145 3.21 -15.60 -3.12
C SER A 145 4.10 -15.39 -4.35
N LEU A 146 5.10 -16.26 -4.57
CA LEU A 146 5.98 -16.19 -5.73
C LEU A 146 5.27 -16.58 -7.04
N THR A 147 4.30 -17.49 -7.01
CA THR A 147 3.62 -17.99 -8.21
C THR A 147 2.29 -17.29 -8.51
N ALA A 148 1.66 -16.66 -7.51
CA ALA A 148 0.36 -16.01 -7.64
C ALA A 148 0.26 -15.01 -8.81
N PRO A 149 1.25 -14.13 -9.07
CA PRO A 149 1.17 -13.18 -10.18
C PRO A 149 1.08 -13.82 -11.57
N PHE A 150 1.54 -15.06 -11.70
CA PHE A 150 1.57 -15.80 -12.97
C PHE A 150 0.35 -16.70 -13.18
N ARG A 151 -0.46 -16.89 -12.14
CA ARG A 151 -1.72 -17.61 -12.25
C ARG A 151 -2.81 -16.68 -12.83
N ARG A 152 -3.85 -17.25 -13.48
CA ARG A 152 -5.04 -16.48 -13.84
C ARG A 152 -5.75 -16.04 -12.56
N THR A 153 -5.56 -14.80 -12.16
CA THR A 153 -6.31 -14.19 -11.07
C THR A 153 -7.64 -13.70 -11.62
N PRO A 154 -8.77 -13.94 -10.97
CA PRO A 154 -9.97 -13.17 -11.24
C PRO A 154 -9.63 -11.70 -11.09
N GLN A 155 -9.89 -10.90 -12.12
CA GLN A 155 -9.74 -9.45 -12.01
C GLN A 155 -10.67 -8.98 -10.87
N PRO A 156 -10.24 -8.04 -10.00
CA PRO A 156 -11.21 -7.36 -9.15
C PRO A 156 -12.29 -6.84 -10.09
N LEU A 157 -13.54 -7.20 -9.80
CA LEU A 157 -14.66 -6.72 -10.60
C LEU A 157 -14.59 -5.18 -10.62
N PRO A 158 -14.66 -4.54 -11.80
CA PRO A 158 -14.86 -3.10 -11.85
C PRO A 158 -16.09 -2.78 -10.99
N PRO A 159 -16.19 -1.58 -10.40
CA PRO A 159 -17.34 -1.21 -9.60
C PRO A 159 -18.61 -1.33 -10.44
N GLY A 160 -19.15 -2.52 -10.45
CA GLY A 160 -20.47 -2.80 -10.98
C GLY A 160 -21.43 -2.31 -9.93
N ASN A 161 -22.34 -1.42 -10.32
CA ASN A 161 -23.46 -0.92 -9.55
C ASN A 161 -23.87 -1.88 -8.45
N ILE A 162 -23.38 -1.67 -7.23
CA ILE A 162 -24.01 -2.24 -6.06
C ILE A 162 -25.30 -1.49 -5.90
N SER A 163 -26.34 -1.96 -6.57
CA SER A 163 -27.70 -1.62 -6.26
C SER A 163 -27.93 -2.05 -4.82
N LEU A 164 -27.88 -1.08 -3.92
CA LEU A 164 -28.39 -1.25 -2.56
C LEU A 164 -29.87 -1.60 -2.69
N ARG A 165 -30.21 -2.88 -2.55
CA ARG A 165 -31.55 -3.33 -2.21
C ARG A 165 -31.61 -3.60 -0.72
#